data_9cf3673754f959caff3db702c568a38a
#
_entry.id   9cf3673754f959caff3db702c568a38a
#
_cell.length_a   1.000
_cell.length_b   1.000
_cell.length_c   1.000
_cell.angle_alpha   90.00
_cell.angle_beta   90.00
_cell.angle_gamma   90.00
#
_symmetry.space_group_name_H-M   'P 1'
#
loop_
_entity.id
_entity.type
_entity.pdbx_description
1 polymer ?
#
loop_
_entity_poly.entity_id
_entity_poly.type
_entity_poly.pdbx_seq_one_letter_code
_entity_poly.pdbx_strand_id
1 'polypeptide(L)'
;MATKQEFASRFAKHKDELEWLFMELYHNREGLEVLEQEMADAYNARSAELKALDKARSADPEWYKRGNMFGMTMYTDLFAGNLKELAKKLPYLKELKLTYLHLMPLLQMPHPHNDGGYAVEDFDTVDPALGTNKDLENLTRELRKAGISLCLDFVMNHTASTHRWAMAAKAGDPWFQAYYHLYDDRTIPDQYEQTVPQVLSLIHI
;
A
#
# COMPACT_ATOMS: atom_id res chain seq x y z
N MET A 1 19.44 -10.98 -18.56
CA MET A 1 20.43 -11.44 -17.55
C MET A 1 20.81 -10.34 -16.57
N ALA A 2 21.11 -9.12 -16.99
CA ALA A 2 21.51 -8.01 -16.10
C ALA A 2 20.51 -7.67 -14.99
N THR A 3 19.21 -7.68 -15.27
CA THR A 3 18.13 -7.35 -14.30
C THR A 3 17.97 -8.36 -13.16
N LYS A 4 18.14 -9.64 -13.43
CA LYS A 4 18.08 -10.68 -12.37
C LYS A 4 19.27 -10.56 -11.41
N GLN A 5 20.44 -10.25 -11.93
CA GLN A 5 21.64 -10.06 -11.12
C GLN A 5 21.57 -8.79 -10.28
N GLU A 6 20.94 -7.73 -10.79
CA GLU A 6 20.74 -6.48 -10.07
C GLU A 6 19.76 -6.66 -8.89
N PHE A 7 18.62 -7.33 -9.11
CA PHE A 7 17.70 -7.68 -8.02
C PHE A 7 18.40 -8.51 -6.95
N ALA A 8 19.07 -9.60 -7.35
CA ALA A 8 19.74 -10.50 -6.42
C ALA A 8 20.78 -9.76 -5.56
N SER A 9 21.54 -8.84 -6.16
CA SER A 9 22.55 -8.04 -5.43
C SER A 9 21.92 -7.06 -4.43
N ARG A 10 20.76 -6.48 -4.75
CA ARG A 10 20.02 -5.60 -3.83
C ARG A 10 19.36 -6.40 -2.72
N PHE A 11 18.70 -7.48 -3.09
CA PHE A 11 17.99 -8.36 -2.17
C PHE A 11 18.94 -9.01 -1.14
N ALA A 12 20.12 -9.45 -1.56
CA ALA A 12 21.12 -10.08 -0.68
C ALA A 12 21.54 -9.21 0.52
N LYS A 13 21.35 -7.87 0.43
CA LYS A 13 21.69 -6.97 1.54
C LYS A 13 20.70 -7.05 2.70
N HIS A 14 19.49 -7.49 2.44
CA HIS A 14 18.38 -7.47 3.39
C HIS A 14 17.75 -8.86 3.57
N LYS A 15 18.29 -9.86 2.85
CA LYS A 15 17.70 -11.20 2.82
C LYS A 15 17.63 -11.83 4.21
N ASP A 16 18.72 -11.83 4.95
CA ASP A 16 18.79 -12.48 6.27
C ASP A 16 17.80 -11.85 7.26
N GLU A 17 17.67 -10.51 7.24
CA GLU A 17 16.71 -9.80 8.09
C GLU A 17 15.26 -10.11 7.69
N LEU A 18 14.96 -10.12 6.38
CA LEU A 18 13.65 -10.49 5.87
C LEU A 18 13.27 -11.92 6.25
N GLU A 19 14.18 -12.88 6.03
CA GLU A 19 13.97 -14.27 6.39
C GLU A 19 13.70 -14.44 7.89
N TRP A 20 14.51 -13.79 8.72
CA TRP A 20 14.32 -13.82 10.16
C TRP A 20 12.96 -13.26 10.58
N LEU A 21 12.60 -12.05 10.14
CA LEU A 21 11.34 -11.40 10.48
C LEU A 21 10.13 -12.20 9.97
N PHE A 22 10.19 -12.70 8.74
CA PHE A 22 9.11 -13.48 8.16
C PHE A 22 8.93 -14.82 8.90
N MET A 23 10.01 -15.50 9.22
CA MET A 23 9.94 -16.76 9.95
C MET A 23 9.51 -16.58 11.39
N GLU A 24 9.87 -15.46 12.05
CA GLU A 24 9.41 -15.14 13.39
C GLU A 24 7.89 -14.92 13.44
N LEU A 25 7.32 -14.25 12.41
CA LEU A 25 5.90 -13.96 12.33
C LEU A 25 5.04 -15.14 11.86
N TYR A 26 5.47 -15.80 10.78
CA TYR A 26 4.60 -16.71 10.05
C TYR A 26 5.00 -18.17 10.17
N HIS A 27 6.24 -18.49 10.59
CA HIS A 27 6.78 -19.86 10.67
C HIS A 27 6.57 -20.68 9.37
N ASN A 28 6.54 -20.00 8.21
CA ASN A 28 6.16 -20.57 6.92
C ASN A 28 7.25 -20.36 5.86
N ARG A 29 8.10 -21.37 5.67
CA ARG A 29 9.19 -21.32 4.69
C ARG A 29 8.70 -21.23 3.25
N GLU A 30 7.65 -21.99 2.91
CA GLU A 30 7.07 -21.97 1.56
C GLU A 30 6.49 -20.59 1.22
N GLY A 31 5.80 -19.97 2.16
CA GLY A 31 5.29 -18.59 2.00
C GLY A 31 6.41 -17.58 1.80
N LEU A 32 7.55 -17.76 2.46
CA LEU A 32 8.73 -16.91 2.25
C LEU A 32 9.29 -17.05 0.82
N GLU A 33 9.39 -18.28 0.31
CA GLU A 33 9.87 -18.54 -1.06
C GLU A 33 8.94 -17.89 -2.11
N VAL A 34 7.62 -17.95 -1.89
CA VAL A 34 6.64 -17.24 -2.72
C VAL A 34 6.86 -15.74 -2.66
N LEU A 35 7.02 -15.16 -1.47
CA LEU A 35 7.29 -13.73 -1.31
C LEU A 35 8.57 -13.31 -2.05
N GLU A 36 9.66 -14.05 -1.91
CA GLU A 36 10.92 -13.78 -2.62
C GLU A 36 10.73 -13.79 -4.14
N GLN A 37 9.95 -14.74 -4.67
CA GLN A 37 9.65 -14.82 -6.10
C GLN A 37 8.82 -13.63 -6.56
N GLU A 38 7.77 -13.27 -5.85
CA GLU A 38 6.92 -12.11 -6.15
C GLU A 38 7.72 -10.80 -6.13
N MET A 39 8.62 -10.62 -5.16
CA MET A 39 9.53 -9.47 -5.12
C MET A 39 10.43 -9.40 -6.35
N ALA A 40 10.96 -10.56 -6.80
CA ALA A 40 11.79 -10.63 -7.99
C ALA A 40 10.99 -10.29 -9.26
N ASP A 41 9.78 -10.81 -9.39
CA ASP A 41 8.91 -10.58 -10.54
C ASP A 41 8.43 -9.12 -10.59
N ALA A 42 8.04 -8.54 -9.46
CA ALA A 42 7.70 -7.13 -9.36
C ALA A 42 8.88 -6.23 -9.76
N TYR A 43 10.10 -6.53 -9.29
CA TYR A 43 11.29 -5.79 -9.70
C TYR A 43 11.56 -5.93 -11.21
N ASN A 44 11.44 -7.14 -11.77
CA ASN A 44 11.67 -7.39 -13.19
C ASN A 44 10.66 -6.65 -14.07
N ALA A 45 9.41 -6.54 -13.65
CA ALA A 45 8.34 -5.83 -14.33
C ALA A 45 8.51 -4.30 -14.33
N ARG A 46 9.33 -3.74 -13.42
CA ARG A 46 9.58 -2.29 -13.38
C ARG A 46 10.24 -1.79 -14.66
N SER A 47 9.79 -0.62 -15.14
CA SER A 47 10.39 0.02 -16.31
C SER A 47 11.87 0.41 -16.08
N ALA A 48 12.62 0.57 -17.15
CA ALA A 48 14.02 1.03 -17.08
C ALA A 48 14.14 2.40 -16.37
N GLU A 49 13.17 3.28 -16.58
CA GLU A 49 13.09 4.60 -15.92
C GLU A 49 12.94 4.47 -14.40
N LEU A 50 12.04 3.58 -13.94
CA LEU A 50 11.86 3.32 -12.51
C LEU A 50 13.10 2.67 -11.88
N LYS A 51 13.76 1.74 -12.58
CA LYS A 51 15.02 1.15 -12.12
C LYS A 51 16.14 2.18 -12.01
N ALA A 52 16.21 3.12 -12.94
CA ALA A 52 17.17 4.22 -12.87
C ALA A 52 16.89 5.14 -11.66
N LEU A 53 15.63 5.45 -11.39
CA LEU A 53 15.22 6.22 -10.20
C LEU A 53 15.56 5.48 -8.91
N ASP A 54 15.29 4.17 -8.83
CA ASP A 54 15.65 3.34 -7.68
C ASP A 54 17.15 3.34 -7.42
N LYS A 55 17.96 3.25 -8.48
CA LYS A 55 19.42 3.30 -8.39
C LYS A 55 19.91 4.65 -7.86
N ALA A 56 19.34 5.76 -8.36
CA ALA A 56 19.68 7.10 -7.90
C ALA A 56 19.35 7.29 -6.41
N ARG A 57 18.17 6.85 -5.98
CA ARG A 57 17.75 6.91 -4.57
C ARG A 57 18.56 5.99 -3.65
N SER A 58 18.95 4.82 -4.13
CA SER A 58 19.83 3.92 -3.37
C SER A 58 21.24 4.48 -3.19
N ALA A 59 21.69 5.34 -4.10
CA ALA A 59 22.98 6.04 -3.99
C ALA A 59 22.94 7.25 -3.02
N ASP A 60 21.75 7.78 -2.75
CA ASP A 60 21.50 8.84 -1.76
C ASP A 60 20.32 8.43 -0.85
N PRO A 61 20.57 7.61 0.20
CA PRO A 61 19.50 7.15 1.10
C PRO A 61 18.74 8.28 1.80
N GLU A 62 19.32 9.47 1.90
CA GLU A 62 18.71 10.65 2.51
C GLU A 62 17.99 11.57 1.49
N TRP A 63 17.74 11.09 0.27
CA TRP A 63 17.13 11.87 -0.82
C TRP A 63 15.85 12.59 -0.40
N TYR A 64 15.04 11.98 0.44
CA TYR A 64 13.75 12.52 0.92
C TYR A 64 13.89 13.58 2.01
N LYS A 65 15.09 13.72 2.63
CA LYS A 65 15.39 14.74 3.65
C LYS A 65 15.99 16.03 3.07
N ARG A 66 16.18 16.07 1.75
CA ARG A 66 16.78 17.25 1.09
C ARG A 66 15.80 18.42 1.10
N GLY A 67 16.31 19.65 1.20
CA GLY A 67 15.50 20.87 1.24
C GLY A 67 14.70 21.17 -0.03
N ASN A 68 14.85 20.35 -1.08
CA ASN A 68 14.05 20.42 -2.31
C ASN A 68 12.82 19.50 -2.31
N MET A 69 12.59 18.77 -1.21
CA MET A 69 11.39 17.94 -1.06
C MET A 69 10.25 18.78 -0.49
N PHE A 70 9.28 19.08 -1.34
CA PHE A 70 8.04 19.74 -0.95
C PHE A 70 6.86 18.80 -1.19
N GLY A 71 6.19 18.40 -0.11
CA GLY A 71 5.12 17.41 -0.11
C GLY A 71 3.74 18.01 0.15
N MET A 72 2.72 17.34 -0.36
CA MET A 72 1.31 17.61 -0.07
C MET A 72 0.57 16.30 0.12
N THR A 73 -0.29 16.26 1.13
CA THR A 73 -1.21 15.14 1.39
C THR A 73 -2.63 15.59 1.08
N MET A 74 -3.41 14.74 0.42
CA MET A 74 -4.79 15.05 0.08
C MET A 74 -5.66 13.82 -0.13
N TYR A 75 -6.96 13.98 0.10
CA TYR A 75 -7.98 13.10 -0.45
C TYR A 75 -8.28 13.50 -1.90
N THR A 76 -8.31 12.50 -2.80
CA THR A 76 -8.53 12.73 -4.23
C THR A 76 -9.90 13.35 -4.52
N ASP A 77 -10.94 12.82 -3.87
CA ASP A 77 -12.32 13.31 -4.01
C ASP A 77 -12.51 14.74 -3.52
N LEU A 78 -11.96 15.07 -2.35
CA LEU A 78 -12.07 16.41 -1.76
C LEU A 78 -11.31 17.47 -2.56
N PHE A 79 -10.16 17.11 -3.13
CA PHE A 79 -9.33 18.06 -3.89
C PHE A 79 -9.75 18.21 -5.34
N ALA A 80 -10.11 17.10 -6.00
CA ALA A 80 -10.34 17.09 -7.45
C ALA A 80 -11.58 16.30 -7.90
N GLY A 81 -12.24 15.58 -6.98
CA GLY A 81 -13.38 14.72 -7.29
C GLY A 81 -12.99 13.29 -7.69
N ASN A 82 -11.99 13.12 -8.56
CA ASN A 82 -11.51 11.82 -9.00
C ASN A 82 -10.10 11.90 -9.61
N LEU A 83 -9.51 10.74 -9.93
CA LEU A 83 -8.15 10.63 -10.47
C LEU A 83 -7.96 11.33 -11.82
N LYS A 84 -8.98 11.32 -12.70
CA LYS A 84 -8.91 12.03 -14.00
C LYS A 84 -8.86 13.53 -13.82
N GLU A 85 -9.69 14.06 -12.93
CA GLU A 85 -9.70 15.47 -12.63
C GLU A 85 -8.44 15.90 -11.87
N LEU A 86 -7.90 15.03 -11.00
CA LEU A 86 -6.61 15.27 -10.36
C LEU A 86 -5.48 15.40 -11.38
N ALA A 87 -5.46 14.56 -12.41
CA ALA A 87 -4.46 14.64 -13.48
C ALA A 87 -4.50 16.01 -14.20
N LYS A 88 -5.67 16.65 -14.32
CA LYS A 88 -5.81 18.01 -14.88
C LYS A 88 -5.25 19.11 -13.96
N LYS A 89 -5.05 18.81 -12.67
CA LYS A 89 -4.42 19.72 -11.70
C LYS A 89 -2.90 19.72 -11.74
N LEU A 90 -2.26 18.87 -12.57
CA LEU A 90 -0.80 18.83 -12.68
C LEU A 90 -0.13 20.17 -12.92
N PRO A 91 -0.63 21.06 -13.79
CA PRO A 91 -0.05 22.41 -13.96
C PRO A 91 0.02 23.20 -12.65
N TYR A 92 -1.06 23.15 -11.86
CA TYR A 92 -1.12 23.80 -10.54
C TYR A 92 -0.12 23.18 -9.55
N LEU A 93 -0.04 21.84 -9.48
CA LEU A 93 0.93 21.18 -8.61
C LEU A 93 2.38 21.51 -9.00
N LYS A 94 2.67 21.68 -10.29
CA LYS A 94 3.98 22.12 -10.79
C LYS A 94 4.27 23.58 -10.44
N GLU A 95 3.29 24.46 -10.52
CA GLU A 95 3.40 25.88 -10.13
C GLU A 95 3.77 25.99 -8.65
N LEU A 96 3.19 25.14 -7.79
CA LEU A 96 3.55 25.00 -6.39
C LEU A 96 4.95 24.39 -6.16
N LYS A 97 5.63 23.94 -7.21
CA LYS A 97 6.92 23.19 -7.12
C LYS A 97 6.83 21.93 -6.27
N LEU A 98 5.67 21.28 -6.30
CA LEU A 98 5.47 20.01 -5.59
C LEU A 98 6.40 18.93 -6.14
N THR A 99 7.07 18.19 -5.25
CA THR A 99 7.94 17.06 -5.60
C THR A 99 7.48 15.74 -5.00
N TYR A 100 6.53 15.78 -4.07
CA TYR A 100 5.99 14.61 -3.39
C TYR A 100 4.49 14.77 -3.13
N LEU A 101 3.71 13.85 -3.64
CA LEU A 101 2.26 13.81 -3.45
C LEU A 101 1.87 12.54 -2.69
N HIS A 102 1.24 12.70 -1.54
CA HIS A 102 0.62 11.62 -0.80
C HIS A 102 -0.89 11.66 -1.02
N LEU A 103 -1.42 10.63 -1.65
CA LEU A 103 -2.86 10.44 -1.77
C LEU A 103 -3.35 9.52 -0.66
N MET A 104 -4.35 10.00 0.07
CA MET A 104 -5.10 9.22 1.04
C MET A 104 -5.75 8.01 0.36
N PRO A 105 -6.28 7.02 1.09
CA PRO A 105 -6.63 5.73 0.52
C PRO A 105 -7.40 5.80 -0.79
N LEU A 106 -6.98 4.98 -1.76
CA LEU A 106 -7.56 4.92 -3.11
C LEU A 106 -8.19 3.57 -3.44
N LEU A 107 -7.92 2.53 -2.62
CA LEU A 107 -8.42 1.19 -2.88
C LEU A 107 -9.91 1.08 -2.56
N GLN A 108 -10.56 0.11 -3.16
CA GLN A 108 -12.00 -0.09 -3.01
C GLN A 108 -12.39 -0.22 -1.54
N MET A 109 -13.40 0.54 -1.15
CA MET A 109 -13.90 0.65 0.22
C MET A 109 -15.43 0.47 0.25
N PRO A 110 -16.02 0.10 1.39
CA PRO A 110 -17.48 0.02 1.53
C PRO A 110 -18.15 1.37 1.32
N HIS A 111 -19.32 1.38 0.68
CA HIS A 111 -20.18 2.54 0.54
C HIS A 111 -21.59 2.25 1.07
N PRO A 112 -22.31 3.23 1.66
CA PRO A 112 -21.91 4.63 1.89
C PRO A 112 -21.08 4.84 3.17
N HIS A 113 -20.90 3.82 4.01
CA HIS A 113 -20.22 3.93 5.30
C HIS A 113 -18.82 3.34 5.21
N ASN A 114 -17.84 4.20 5.32
CA ASN A 114 -16.42 3.85 5.39
C ASN A 114 -15.71 4.77 6.39
N ASP A 115 -14.44 4.47 6.67
CA ASP A 115 -13.57 5.19 7.60
C ASP A 115 -12.55 6.07 6.86
N GLY A 116 -12.94 6.67 5.74
CA GLY A 116 -12.04 7.43 4.87
C GLY A 116 -11.18 6.56 3.97
N GLY A 117 -11.60 5.29 3.75
CA GLY A 117 -10.94 4.35 2.87
C GLY A 117 -9.92 3.42 3.55
N TYR A 118 -9.76 3.53 4.86
CA TYR A 118 -8.82 2.68 5.59
C TYR A 118 -9.33 1.25 5.83
N ALA A 119 -10.64 1.01 5.77
CA ALA A 119 -11.22 -0.33 5.73
C ALA A 119 -11.30 -0.81 4.27
N VAL A 120 -10.24 -1.47 3.79
CA VAL A 120 -10.13 -1.89 2.39
C VAL A 120 -11.02 -3.10 2.11
N GLU A 121 -11.86 -3.01 1.07
CA GLU A 121 -12.73 -4.09 0.59
C GLU A 121 -12.08 -4.93 -0.50
N ASP A 122 -11.26 -4.31 -1.36
CA ASP A 122 -10.47 -4.99 -2.39
C ASP A 122 -9.12 -4.29 -2.57
N PHE A 123 -8.02 -5.02 -2.37
CA PHE A 123 -6.66 -4.50 -2.52
C PHE A 123 -6.19 -4.41 -3.98
N ASP A 124 -6.89 -5.03 -4.90
CA ASP A 124 -6.50 -5.10 -6.31
C ASP A 124 -7.14 -4.00 -7.17
N THR A 125 -8.15 -3.30 -6.62
CA THR A 125 -8.99 -2.38 -7.38
C THR A 125 -9.02 -0.99 -6.75
N VAL A 126 -8.84 0.04 -7.58
CA VAL A 126 -9.13 1.43 -7.20
C VAL A 126 -10.63 1.59 -6.97
N ASP A 127 -11.01 2.35 -5.94
CA ASP A 127 -12.41 2.64 -5.65
C ASP A 127 -13.12 3.25 -6.87
N PRO A 128 -14.24 2.66 -7.33
CA PRO A 128 -14.94 3.11 -8.54
C PRO A 128 -15.40 4.58 -8.49
N ALA A 129 -15.63 5.15 -7.29
CA ALA A 129 -15.96 6.55 -7.13
C ALA A 129 -14.77 7.47 -7.44
N LEU A 130 -13.54 6.98 -7.24
CA LEU A 130 -12.31 7.72 -7.49
C LEU A 130 -11.77 7.50 -8.92
N GLY A 131 -12.11 6.38 -9.55
CA GLY A 131 -11.67 6.05 -10.91
C GLY A 131 -11.38 4.58 -11.13
N THR A 132 -10.42 4.29 -11.98
CA THR A 132 -10.01 2.94 -12.33
C THR A 132 -8.50 2.75 -12.10
N ASN A 133 -8.04 1.49 -12.06
CA ASN A 133 -6.61 1.17 -12.05
C ASN A 133 -5.87 1.83 -13.23
N LYS A 134 -6.53 1.94 -14.38
CA LYS A 134 -5.96 2.61 -15.56
C LYS A 134 -5.82 4.13 -15.36
N ASP A 135 -6.74 4.75 -14.65
CA ASP A 135 -6.65 6.17 -14.32
C ASP A 135 -5.49 6.43 -13.35
N LEU A 136 -5.30 5.55 -12.35
CA LEU A 136 -4.16 5.59 -11.45
C LEU A 136 -2.84 5.39 -12.19
N GLU A 137 -2.76 4.40 -13.09
CA GLU A 137 -1.57 4.18 -13.94
C GLU A 137 -1.23 5.42 -14.78
N ASN A 138 -2.24 6.05 -15.37
CA ASN A 138 -2.07 7.27 -16.15
C ASN A 138 -1.56 8.42 -15.27
N LEU A 139 -2.19 8.65 -14.12
CA LEU A 139 -1.78 9.68 -13.17
C LEU A 139 -0.33 9.46 -12.70
N THR A 140 0.04 8.24 -12.30
CA THR A 140 1.40 7.94 -11.84
C THR A 140 2.45 8.23 -12.91
N ARG A 141 2.14 7.93 -14.18
CA ARG A 141 3.01 8.22 -15.30
C ARG A 141 3.21 9.73 -15.50
N GLU A 142 2.13 10.50 -15.46
CA GLU A 142 2.19 11.95 -15.66
C GLU A 142 2.88 12.66 -14.46
N LEU A 143 2.61 12.24 -13.23
CA LEU A 143 3.33 12.72 -12.04
C LEU A 143 4.84 12.48 -12.15
N ARG A 144 5.24 11.28 -12.58
CA ARG A 144 6.66 10.94 -12.79
C ARG A 144 7.32 11.83 -13.82
N LYS A 145 6.68 12.08 -14.97
CA LYS A 145 7.16 13.04 -15.98
C LYS A 145 7.31 14.46 -15.44
N ALA A 146 6.47 14.83 -14.47
CA ALA A 146 6.53 16.11 -13.79
C ALA A 146 7.58 16.17 -12.66
N GLY A 147 8.28 15.07 -12.37
CA GLY A 147 9.23 14.98 -11.26
C GLY A 147 8.57 14.86 -9.89
N ILE A 148 7.29 14.50 -9.83
CA ILE A 148 6.51 14.35 -8.60
C ILE A 148 6.45 12.87 -8.21
N SER A 149 6.95 12.54 -7.02
CA SER A 149 6.84 11.21 -6.44
C SER A 149 5.45 11.01 -5.85
N LEU A 150 4.83 9.85 -6.11
CA LEU A 150 3.56 9.47 -5.52
C LEU A 150 3.77 8.52 -4.34
N CYS A 151 3.07 8.80 -3.25
CA CYS A 151 2.88 7.91 -2.11
C CYS A 151 1.40 7.56 -2.00
N LEU A 152 1.10 6.32 -1.69
CA LEU A 152 -0.25 5.83 -1.41
C LEU A 152 -0.27 5.17 -0.04
N ASP A 153 -1.41 5.27 0.65
CA ASP A 153 -1.65 4.44 1.83
C ASP A 153 -1.83 2.97 1.42
N PHE A 154 -1.27 2.09 2.22
CA PHE A 154 -1.46 0.66 2.09
C PHE A 154 -1.72 0.05 3.47
N VAL A 155 -2.98 -0.31 3.72
CA VAL A 155 -3.43 -0.79 5.03
C VAL A 155 -3.18 -2.28 5.13
N MET A 156 -2.22 -2.72 5.97
CA MET A 156 -1.91 -4.13 6.23
C MET A 156 -2.39 -4.63 7.58
N ASN A 157 -3.04 -3.75 8.38
CA ASN A 157 -3.45 -4.08 9.74
C ASN A 157 -4.82 -4.80 9.79
N HIS A 158 -5.74 -4.42 8.92
CA HIS A 158 -7.11 -4.93 8.88
C HIS A 158 -7.71 -4.81 7.48
N THR A 159 -8.88 -5.43 7.28
CA THR A 159 -9.69 -5.32 6.08
C THR A 159 -11.08 -4.77 6.42
N ALA A 160 -11.85 -4.38 5.41
CA ALA A 160 -13.28 -4.16 5.60
C ALA A 160 -13.99 -5.48 6.01
N SER A 161 -15.08 -5.36 6.76
CA SER A 161 -15.90 -6.51 7.15
C SER A 161 -16.56 -7.20 5.95
N THR A 162 -16.65 -6.49 4.82
CA THR A 162 -17.18 -6.96 3.52
C THR A 162 -16.08 -7.50 2.60
N HIS A 163 -14.80 -7.41 3.00
CA HIS A 163 -13.72 -7.99 2.22
C HIS A 163 -13.93 -9.50 2.02
N ARG A 164 -13.64 -10.01 0.82
CA ARG A 164 -13.86 -11.42 0.46
C ARG A 164 -13.26 -12.41 1.48
N TRP A 165 -12.09 -12.12 2.03
CA TRP A 165 -11.47 -12.97 3.06
C TRP A 165 -12.23 -12.92 4.38
N ALA A 166 -12.67 -11.74 4.81
CA ALA A 166 -13.47 -11.58 6.03
C ALA A 166 -14.82 -12.29 5.92
N MET A 167 -15.46 -12.19 4.75
CA MET A 167 -16.73 -12.89 4.49
C MET A 167 -16.56 -14.40 4.49
N ALA A 168 -15.49 -14.94 3.89
CA ALA A 168 -15.19 -16.37 3.92
C ALA A 168 -14.84 -16.86 5.33
N ALA A 169 -14.06 -16.10 6.11
CA ALA A 169 -13.76 -16.39 7.51
C ALA A 169 -15.04 -16.45 8.37
N LYS A 170 -15.95 -15.49 8.20
CA LYS A 170 -17.27 -15.48 8.85
C LYS A 170 -18.13 -16.68 8.46
N ALA A 171 -18.03 -17.14 7.22
CA ALA A 171 -18.73 -18.34 6.74
C ALA A 171 -18.13 -19.65 7.28
N GLY A 172 -17.03 -19.58 8.03
CA GLY A 172 -16.41 -20.75 8.65
C GLY A 172 -15.29 -21.40 7.85
N ASP A 173 -14.79 -20.74 6.79
CA ASP A 173 -13.65 -21.25 6.02
C ASP A 173 -12.36 -21.17 6.86
N PRO A 174 -11.76 -22.32 7.24
CA PRO A 174 -10.62 -22.34 8.16
C PRO A 174 -9.36 -21.73 7.57
N TRP A 175 -9.21 -21.73 6.24
CA TRP A 175 -8.09 -21.08 5.57
C TRP A 175 -8.13 -19.57 5.78
N PHE A 176 -9.28 -18.95 5.55
CA PHE A 176 -9.44 -17.50 5.73
C PHE A 176 -9.56 -17.10 7.21
N GLN A 177 -10.04 -18.00 8.09
CA GLN A 177 -10.00 -17.75 9.54
C GLN A 177 -8.56 -17.58 10.06
N ALA A 178 -7.59 -18.27 9.46
CA ALA A 178 -6.17 -18.12 9.82
C ALA A 178 -5.57 -16.72 9.53
N TYR A 179 -6.26 -15.88 8.75
CA TYR A 179 -5.82 -14.50 8.45
C TYR A 179 -6.26 -13.49 9.50
N TYR A 180 -7.14 -13.87 10.43
CA TYR A 180 -7.76 -12.97 11.39
C TYR A 180 -7.59 -13.46 12.82
N HIS A 181 -7.48 -12.53 13.75
CA HIS A 181 -7.61 -12.83 15.16
C HIS A 181 -9.10 -12.95 15.50
N LEU A 182 -9.56 -14.17 15.71
CA LEU A 182 -10.94 -14.48 16.04
C LEU A 182 -11.06 -14.77 17.54
N TYR A 183 -12.08 -14.22 18.18
CA TYR A 183 -12.39 -14.43 19.59
C TYR A 183 -13.83 -14.85 19.73
N ASP A 184 -14.12 -15.74 20.69
CA ASP A 184 -15.48 -16.23 20.95
C ASP A 184 -16.41 -15.11 21.48
N ASP A 185 -15.80 -14.13 22.18
CA ASP A 185 -16.51 -12.99 22.72
C ASP A 185 -15.59 -11.74 22.79
N ARG A 186 -16.12 -10.66 23.37
CA ARG A 186 -15.38 -9.39 23.48
C ARG A 186 -14.47 -9.28 24.72
N THR A 187 -14.36 -10.30 25.56
CA THR A 187 -13.61 -10.22 26.83
C THR A 187 -12.16 -9.79 26.61
N ILE A 188 -11.46 -10.45 25.68
CA ILE A 188 -10.05 -10.10 25.37
C ILE A 188 -9.98 -8.77 24.62
N PRO A 189 -10.73 -8.53 23.53
CA PRO A 189 -10.76 -7.23 22.87
C PRO A 189 -11.02 -6.06 23.81
N ASP A 190 -12.02 -6.17 24.71
CA ASP A 190 -12.36 -5.09 25.65
C ASP A 190 -11.23 -4.81 26.67
N GLN A 191 -10.44 -5.83 27.04
CA GLN A 191 -9.25 -5.63 27.88
C GLN A 191 -8.17 -4.84 27.13
N TYR A 192 -7.94 -5.10 25.86
CA TYR A 192 -7.01 -4.34 25.03
C TYR A 192 -7.46 -2.88 24.87
N GLU A 193 -8.76 -2.65 24.64
CA GLU A 193 -9.30 -1.28 24.52
C GLU A 193 -9.09 -0.43 25.79
N GLN A 194 -9.01 -1.04 26.96
CA GLN A 194 -8.73 -0.33 28.21
C GLN A 194 -7.27 0.16 28.29
N THR A 195 -6.35 -0.57 27.68
CA THR A 195 -4.91 -0.25 27.74
C THR A 195 -4.44 0.59 26.58
N VAL A 196 -5.03 0.38 25.38
CA VAL A 196 -4.66 1.06 24.15
C VAL A 196 -5.93 1.48 23.41
N PRO A 197 -6.64 2.49 23.92
CA PRO A 197 -7.89 2.93 23.30
C PRO A 197 -7.65 3.40 21.86
N GLN A 198 -8.51 2.96 20.95
CA GLN A 198 -8.56 3.33 19.52
C GLN A 198 -7.48 2.74 18.60
N VAL A 199 -6.60 1.86 19.07
CA VAL A 199 -5.61 1.21 18.18
C VAL A 199 -6.16 -0.04 17.49
N LEU A 200 -7.20 -0.65 18.04
CA LEU A 200 -7.81 -1.84 17.46
C LEU A 200 -9.08 -1.45 16.71
N SER A 201 -9.03 -1.51 15.38
CA SER A 201 -10.25 -1.57 14.57
C SER A 201 -10.88 -2.94 14.79
N LEU A 202 -11.75 -3.03 15.79
CA LEU A 202 -12.49 -4.26 16.05
C LEU A 202 -13.62 -4.37 15.03
N ILE A 203 -13.34 -5.06 13.95
CA ILE A 203 -14.40 -5.54 13.08
C ILE A 203 -15.10 -6.66 13.87
N HIS A 204 -16.33 -6.41 14.27
CA HIS A 204 -17.17 -7.44 14.88
C HIS A 204 -17.43 -8.53 13.86
N ILE A 205 -16.76 -9.63 14.01
CA ILE A 205 -17.05 -10.86 13.26
C ILE A 205 -17.98 -11.71 14.09
#